data_5b3415928f47c0839fdbb5999a40009b
#
_entry.id   5b3415928f47c0839fdbb5999a40009b
#
_cell.length_a   1.000
_cell.length_b   1.000
_cell.length_c   1.000
_cell.angle_alpha   90.00
_cell.angle_beta   90.00
_cell.angle_gamma   90.00
#
_symmetry.space_group_name_H-M   'P 1'
#
loop_
_entity.id
_entity.type
_entity.pdbx_description
1 polymer ?
#
loop_
_entity_poly.entity_id
_entity_poly.type
_entity_poly.pdbx_seq_one_letter_code
_entity_poly.pdbx_strand_id
1 'polypeptide(L)'
;MKSIALIHTVKTVANSFEQQLKDYVGEPVKIHNLWDDFLANNPNEIGEFTIENRCRLYNDIKSAEMTGADMIVVTCSTLTPVVNMIRPFVKVPLIAIDDAMGRKAVTYGDKILVLATAGSTEGPMREKLNAEAAKLNKTIQIDFKANAEAFQAMKAVQMDRHDAILLD
;
A
#
# COMPACT_ATOMS: atom_id res chain seq x y z
N MET A 1 -21.43 -14.24 -4.78
CA MET A 1 -20.96 -13.01 -4.10
C MET A 1 -19.45 -12.96 -4.28
N LYS A 2 -18.93 -11.87 -4.81
CA LYS A 2 -17.47 -11.69 -4.99
C LYS A 2 -16.77 -11.58 -3.64
N SER A 3 -15.51 -11.96 -3.59
CA SER A 3 -14.70 -11.94 -2.37
C SER A 3 -13.34 -11.28 -2.60
N ILE A 4 -12.88 -10.51 -1.62
CA ILE A 4 -11.59 -9.81 -1.67
C ILE A 4 -10.81 -10.16 -0.41
N ALA A 5 -9.54 -10.52 -0.55
CA ALA A 5 -8.62 -10.64 0.56
C ALA A 5 -7.80 -9.34 0.69
N LEU A 6 -7.75 -8.77 1.87
CA LEU A 6 -7.01 -7.56 2.20
C LEU A 6 -5.81 -7.92 3.08
N ILE A 7 -4.62 -7.43 2.73
CA ILE A 7 -3.41 -7.57 3.54
C ILE A 7 -3.01 -6.19 4.04
N HIS A 8 -3.04 -6.02 5.35
CA HIS A 8 -2.78 -4.77 6.06
C HIS A 8 -1.51 -4.86 6.88
N THR A 9 -0.78 -3.75 7.01
CA THR A 9 0.40 -3.64 7.90
C THR A 9 0.19 -2.62 9.01
N VAL A 10 -0.82 -1.77 8.91
CA VAL A 10 -1.11 -0.70 9.88
C VAL A 10 -2.52 -0.88 10.43
N LYS A 11 -2.64 -0.88 11.76
CA LYS A 11 -3.89 -1.17 12.49
C LYS A 11 -5.03 -0.22 12.14
N THR A 12 -4.76 1.08 11.99
CA THR A 12 -5.78 2.07 11.61
C THR A 12 -6.37 1.78 10.24
N VAL A 13 -5.53 1.38 9.28
CA VAL A 13 -5.98 0.97 7.95
C VAL A 13 -6.81 -0.30 8.03
N ALA A 14 -6.35 -1.31 8.78
CA ALA A 14 -7.11 -2.56 8.97
C ALA A 14 -8.50 -2.31 9.57
N ASN A 15 -8.63 -1.34 10.48
CA ASN A 15 -9.89 -1.03 11.17
C ASN A 15 -10.90 -0.28 10.29
N SER A 16 -10.45 0.53 9.33
CA SER A 16 -11.32 1.44 8.58
C SER A 16 -11.51 1.06 7.11
N PHE A 17 -10.52 0.42 6.49
CA PHE A 17 -10.48 0.21 5.05
C PHE A 17 -11.59 -0.71 4.54
N GLU A 18 -11.94 -1.75 5.30
CA GLU A 18 -13.00 -2.69 4.91
C GLU A 18 -14.34 -1.96 4.73
N GLN A 19 -14.72 -1.11 5.70
CA GLN A 19 -15.98 -0.38 5.60
C GLN A 19 -15.96 0.61 4.44
N GLN A 20 -14.88 1.38 4.30
CA GLN A 20 -14.71 2.31 3.18
C GLN A 20 -14.80 1.61 1.82
N LEU A 21 -14.18 0.43 1.70
CA LEU A 21 -14.25 -0.36 0.47
C LEU A 21 -15.68 -0.83 0.17
N LYS A 22 -16.40 -1.33 1.18
CA LYS A 22 -17.80 -1.77 1.03
C LYS A 22 -18.71 -0.61 0.61
N ASP A 23 -18.54 0.55 1.25
CA ASP A 23 -19.32 1.76 0.94
C ASP A 23 -19.05 2.23 -0.50
N TYR A 24 -17.79 2.16 -0.95
CA TYR A 24 -17.41 2.55 -2.31
C TYR A 24 -17.91 1.57 -3.37
N VAL A 25 -17.84 0.26 -3.10
CA VAL A 25 -18.28 -0.78 -4.04
C VAL A 25 -19.81 -0.76 -4.21
N GLY A 26 -20.57 -0.47 -3.14
CA GLY A 26 -22.03 -0.33 -3.17
C GLY A 26 -22.81 -1.62 -3.43
N GLU A 27 -22.12 -2.77 -3.49
CA GLU A 27 -22.74 -4.10 -3.63
C GLU A 27 -22.13 -5.11 -2.63
N PRO A 28 -22.85 -6.19 -2.27
CA PRO A 28 -22.36 -7.16 -1.31
C PRO A 28 -21.02 -7.80 -1.74
N VAL A 29 -20.00 -7.62 -0.95
CA VAL A 29 -18.67 -8.21 -1.13
C VAL A 29 -18.23 -8.89 0.17
N LYS A 30 -17.66 -10.09 0.06
CA LYS A 30 -17.08 -10.81 1.19
C LYS A 30 -15.62 -10.36 1.34
N ILE A 31 -15.24 -9.95 2.54
CA ILE A 31 -13.87 -9.52 2.84
C ILE A 31 -13.20 -10.54 3.76
N HIS A 32 -11.96 -10.85 3.48
CA HIS A 32 -11.03 -11.58 4.33
C HIS A 32 -9.88 -10.67 4.68
N ASN A 33 -9.70 -10.36 5.96
CA ASN A 33 -8.61 -9.51 6.44
C ASN A 33 -7.46 -10.35 6.99
N LEU A 34 -6.24 -10.02 6.55
CA LEU A 34 -4.99 -10.44 7.16
C LEU A 34 -4.25 -9.19 7.61
N TRP A 35 -3.79 -9.18 8.85
CA TRP A 35 -3.01 -8.09 9.41
C TRP A 35 -1.64 -8.60 9.86
N ASP A 36 -0.58 -8.06 9.25
CA ASP A 36 0.81 -8.34 9.58
C ASP A 36 1.60 -7.03 9.75
N ASP A 37 1.64 -6.53 10.98
CA ASP A 37 2.34 -5.30 11.32
C ASP A 37 3.87 -5.46 11.33
N PHE A 38 4.38 -6.68 11.40
CA PHE A 38 5.82 -6.94 11.31
C PHE A 38 6.40 -6.42 9.99
N LEU A 39 5.64 -6.54 8.89
CA LEU A 39 6.05 -6.04 7.57
C LEU A 39 6.15 -4.51 7.46
N ALA A 40 5.61 -3.76 8.44
CA ALA A 40 5.84 -2.33 8.57
C ALA A 40 6.89 -2.01 9.64
N ASN A 41 6.83 -2.68 10.79
CA ASN A 41 7.67 -2.37 11.94
C ASN A 41 9.14 -2.75 11.70
N ASN A 42 9.41 -3.99 11.29
CA ASN A 42 10.77 -4.49 11.13
C ASN A 42 11.57 -3.70 10.07
N PRO A 43 11.07 -3.44 8.85
CA PRO A 43 11.82 -2.62 7.88
C PRO A 43 12.10 -1.19 8.37
N ASN A 44 11.19 -0.61 9.16
CA ASN A 44 11.41 0.72 9.73
C ASN A 44 12.47 0.71 10.84
N GLU A 45 12.61 -0.38 11.59
CA GLU A 45 13.61 -0.54 12.65
C GLU A 45 15.01 -0.77 12.11
N ILE A 46 15.14 -1.62 11.08
CA ILE A 46 16.44 -2.03 10.53
C ILE A 46 16.88 -1.21 9.31
N GLY A 47 15.98 -0.42 8.70
CA GLY A 47 16.25 0.45 7.57
C GLY A 47 16.20 -0.22 6.20
N GLU A 48 15.80 -1.50 6.12
CA GLU A 48 15.71 -2.23 4.84
C GLU A 48 14.56 -3.25 4.83
N PHE A 49 14.10 -3.61 3.63
CA PHE A 49 13.14 -4.70 3.42
C PHE A 49 13.89 -5.97 3.01
N THR A 50 14.20 -6.82 3.99
CA THR A 50 15.07 -7.98 3.84
C THR A 50 14.46 -9.11 3.00
N ILE A 51 15.27 -10.14 2.73
CA ILE A 51 14.78 -11.36 2.07
C ILE A 51 13.72 -12.06 2.93
N GLU A 52 13.87 -12.05 4.26
CA GLU A 52 12.91 -12.62 5.20
C GLU A 52 11.56 -11.88 5.13
N ASN A 53 11.57 -10.55 5.06
CA ASN A 53 10.37 -9.75 4.86
C ASN A 53 9.68 -10.09 3.53
N ARG A 54 10.45 -10.31 2.45
CA ARG A 54 9.91 -10.71 1.15
C ARG A 54 9.27 -12.09 1.19
N CYS A 55 9.93 -13.06 1.83
CA CYS A 55 9.40 -14.40 2.03
C CYS A 55 8.13 -14.37 2.87
N ARG A 56 8.09 -13.54 3.93
CA ARG A 56 6.91 -13.37 4.78
C ARG A 56 5.73 -12.81 3.98
N LEU A 57 5.93 -11.72 3.23
CA LEU A 57 4.88 -11.15 2.38
C LEU A 57 4.40 -12.16 1.32
N TYR A 58 5.29 -12.95 0.73
CA TYR A 58 4.90 -14.02 -0.18
C TYR A 58 3.98 -15.04 0.50
N ASN A 59 4.30 -15.46 1.73
CA ASN A 59 3.47 -16.39 2.49
C ASN A 59 2.11 -15.80 2.85
N ASP A 60 2.05 -14.51 3.20
CA ASP A 60 0.80 -13.80 3.46
C ASP A 60 -0.09 -13.76 2.21
N ILE A 61 0.50 -13.44 1.05
CA ILE A 61 -0.23 -13.45 -0.23
C ILE A 61 -0.72 -14.86 -0.57
N LYS A 62 0.09 -15.90 -0.34
CA LYS A 62 -0.35 -17.29 -0.54
C LYS A 62 -1.45 -17.70 0.43
N SER A 63 -1.39 -17.27 1.67
CA SER A 63 -2.45 -17.49 2.67
C SER A 63 -3.75 -16.79 2.26
N ALA A 64 -3.66 -15.55 1.75
CA ALA A 64 -4.79 -14.83 1.20
C ALA A 64 -5.39 -15.54 -0.04
N GLU A 65 -4.55 -16.06 -0.93
CA GLU A 65 -5.01 -16.85 -2.10
C GLU A 65 -5.77 -18.12 -1.69
N MET A 66 -5.32 -18.77 -0.59
CA MET A 66 -5.97 -19.98 -0.06
C MET A 66 -7.36 -19.74 0.52
N THR A 67 -7.76 -18.49 0.77
CA THR A 67 -9.15 -18.16 1.16
C THR A 67 -10.15 -18.38 0.03
N GLY A 68 -9.68 -18.55 -1.20
CA GLY A 68 -10.50 -18.61 -2.41
C GLY A 68 -11.04 -17.24 -2.83
N ALA A 69 -10.44 -16.14 -2.38
CA ALA A 69 -10.82 -14.80 -2.79
C ALA A 69 -10.61 -14.59 -4.29
N ASP A 70 -11.50 -13.82 -4.91
CA ASP A 70 -11.44 -13.49 -6.34
C ASP A 70 -10.32 -12.47 -6.65
N MET A 71 -9.82 -11.78 -5.63
CA MET A 71 -8.81 -10.73 -5.73
C MET A 71 -8.08 -10.56 -4.40
N ILE A 72 -6.81 -10.16 -4.44
CA ILE A 72 -6.02 -9.81 -3.27
C ILE A 72 -5.57 -8.34 -3.38
N VAL A 73 -5.72 -7.58 -2.32
CA VAL A 73 -5.26 -6.18 -2.24
C VAL A 73 -4.28 -6.03 -1.08
N VAL A 74 -3.08 -5.52 -1.36
CA VAL A 74 -2.09 -5.15 -0.35
C VAL A 74 -2.18 -3.65 -0.09
N THR A 75 -2.53 -3.26 1.13
CA THR A 75 -2.88 -1.87 1.49
C THR A 75 -1.71 -1.06 2.03
N CYS A 76 -0.48 -1.43 1.68
CA CYS A 76 0.73 -0.75 2.12
C CYS A 76 1.64 -0.46 0.91
N SER A 77 1.86 0.82 0.61
CA SER A 77 2.67 1.27 -0.53
C SER A 77 4.16 0.89 -0.42
N THR A 78 4.68 0.74 0.81
CA THR A 78 6.06 0.27 1.04
C THR A 78 6.29 -1.13 0.45
N LEU A 79 5.25 -1.96 0.37
CA LEU A 79 5.32 -3.34 -0.11
C LEU A 79 5.17 -3.46 -1.64
N THR A 80 4.81 -2.40 -2.33
CA THR A 80 4.49 -2.42 -3.78
C THR A 80 5.60 -3.03 -4.66
N PRO A 81 6.91 -2.76 -4.47
CA PRO A 81 7.94 -3.40 -5.28
C PRO A 81 7.91 -4.93 -5.17
N VAL A 82 7.74 -5.45 -3.95
CA VAL A 82 7.69 -6.89 -3.71
C VAL A 82 6.37 -7.49 -4.22
N VAL A 83 5.25 -6.79 -4.08
CA VAL A 83 3.96 -7.17 -4.70
C VAL A 83 4.12 -7.34 -6.20
N ASN A 84 4.81 -6.41 -6.89
CA ASN A 84 5.07 -6.50 -8.32
C ASN A 84 5.90 -7.74 -8.70
N MET A 85 6.89 -8.10 -7.87
CA MET A 85 7.71 -9.31 -8.07
C MET A 85 6.90 -10.59 -7.90
N ILE A 86 5.91 -10.60 -7.00
CA ILE A 86 5.11 -11.78 -6.67
C ILE A 86 3.94 -11.99 -7.65
N ARG A 87 3.43 -10.94 -8.28
CA ARG A 87 2.26 -11.02 -9.19
C ARG A 87 2.27 -12.19 -10.18
N PRO A 88 3.39 -12.52 -10.87
CA PRO A 88 3.40 -13.64 -11.82
C PRO A 88 3.15 -15.02 -11.20
N PHE A 89 3.25 -15.13 -9.87
CA PHE A 89 3.11 -16.38 -9.13
C PHE A 89 1.75 -16.53 -8.41
N VAL A 90 0.82 -15.59 -8.62
CA VAL A 90 -0.50 -15.56 -7.99
C VAL A 90 -1.57 -15.79 -9.06
N LYS A 91 -2.54 -16.66 -8.77
CA LYS A 91 -3.59 -17.07 -9.73
C LYS A 91 -4.71 -16.05 -9.89
N VAL A 92 -4.90 -15.19 -8.89
CA VAL A 92 -5.94 -14.15 -8.87
C VAL A 92 -5.30 -12.76 -9.00
N PRO A 93 -6.06 -11.73 -9.42
CA PRO A 93 -5.53 -10.37 -9.44
C PRO A 93 -4.93 -9.97 -8.09
N LEU A 94 -3.66 -9.59 -8.10
CA LEU A 94 -2.94 -9.05 -6.95
C LEU A 94 -2.71 -7.56 -7.16
N ILE A 95 -3.31 -6.72 -6.32
CA ILE A 95 -3.34 -5.26 -6.45
C ILE A 95 -2.57 -4.62 -5.30
N ALA A 96 -1.65 -3.72 -5.62
CA ALA A 96 -1.08 -2.79 -4.66
C ALA A 96 -1.99 -1.55 -4.56
N ILE A 97 -2.15 -1.01 -3.35
CA ILE A 97 -3.07 0.10 -3.06
C ILE A 97 -2.80 1.34 -3.92
N ASP A 98 -1.55 1.55 -4.31
CA ASP A 98 -1.09 2.70 -5.09
C ASP A 98 -1.11 2.49 -6.61
N ASP A 99 -1.52 1.31 -7.10
CA ASP A 99 -1.51 0.99 -8.54
C ASP A 99 -2.34 1.97 -9.37
N ALA A 100 -3.57 2.24 -8.95
CA ALA A 100 -4.47 3.13 -9.68
C ALA A 100 -4.03 4.59 -9.55
N MET A 101 -3.62 5.00 -8.35
CA MET A 101 -3.13 6.35 -8.05
C MET A 101 -1.88 6.66 -8.86
N GLY A 102 -0.88 5.78 -8.87
CA GLY A 102 0.35 5.96 -9.63
C GLY A 102 0.10 6.12 -11.14
N ARG A 103 -0.75 5.25 -11.72
CA ARG A 103 -1.16 5.39 -13.13
C ARG A 103 -1.83 6.73 -13.42
N LYS A 104 -2.72 7.17 -12.54
CA LYS A 104 -3.47 8.41 -12.71
C LYS A 104 -2.57 9.64 -12.55
N ALA A 105 -1.69 9.65 -11.55
CA ALA A 105 -0.82 10.79 -11.24
C ALA A 105 0.03 11.20 -12.44
N VAL A 106 0.67 10.26 -13.15
CA VAL A 106 1.53 10.56 -14.31
C VAL A 106 0.77 11.07 -15.55
N THR A 107 -0.57 11.00 -15.55
CA THR A 107 -1.37 11.58 -16.63
C THR A 107 -1.66 13.06 -16.42
N TYR A 108 -1.61 13.58 -15.18
CA TYR A 108 -1.95 14.96 -14.87
C TYR A 108 -0.82 15.96 -15.08
N GLY A 109 0.44 15.52 -15.02
CA GLY A 109 1.58 16.41 -15.20
C GLY A 109 2.90 15.71 -15.04
N ASP A 110 3.98 16.49 -15.25
CA ASP A 110 5.36 16.00 -15.21
C ASP A 110 6.07 16.36 -13.88
N LYS A 111 5.41 17.18 -13.04
CA LYS A 111 5.86 17.51 -11.68
C LYS A 111 4.87 16.96 -10.69
N ILE A 112 5.32 16.05 -9.84
CA ILE A 112 4.48 15.32 -8.88
C ILE A 112 5.04 15.55 -7.48
N LEU A 113 4.22 16.11 -6.59
CA LEU A 113 4.50 16.14 -5.16
C LEU A 113 3.85 14.93 -4.50
N VAL A 114 4.65 14.10 -3.85
CA VAL A 114 4.20 12.98 -3.04
C VAL A 114 4.21 13.40 -1.58
N LEU A 115 3.05 13.36 -0.94
CA LEU A 115 2.90 13.55 0.51
C LEU A 115 2.70 12.19 1.17
N ALA A 116 3.49 11.88 2.17
CA ALA A 116 3.42 10.63 2.92
C ALA A 116 3.64 10.87 4.41
N THR A 117 3.24 9.92 5.23
CA THR A 117 3.57 9.92 6.66
C THR A 117 4.79 9.05 6.94
N ALA A 118 4.97 7.94 6.21
CA ALA A 118 6.09 7.02 6.36
C ALA A 118 7.21 7.32 5.35
N GLY A 119 8.41 7.62 5.82
CA GLY A 119 9.59 7.85 4.97
C GLY A 119 9.98 6.61 4.14
N SER A 120 9.73 5.41 4.65
CA SER A 120 9.96 4.14 3.94
C SER A 120 9.16 4.00 2.64
N THR A 121 8.17 4.86 2.41
CA THR A 121 7.36 4.89 1.18
C THR A 121 8.08 5.59 0.02
N GLU A 122 9.12 6.39 0.28
CA GLU A 122 9.78 7.22 -0.76
C GLU A 122 10.33 6.39 -1.91
N GLY A 123 11.17 5.42 -1.63
CA GLY A 123 11.78 4.56 -2.65
C GLY A 123 10.72 3.84 -3.49
N PRO A 124 9.83 3.07 -2.87
CA PRO A 124 8.72 2.40 -3.55
C PRO A 124 7.86 3.33 -4.42
N MET A 125 7.54 4.53 -3.92
CA MET A 125 6.71 5.48 -4.67
C MET A 125 7.44 6.08 -5.87
N ARG A 126 8.74 6.42 -5.72
CA ARG A 126 9.58 6.87 -6.84
C ARG A 126 9.68 5.80 -7.92
N GLU A 127 9.92 4.55 -7.53
CA GLU A 127 9.97 3.41 -8.46
C GLU A 127 8.64 3.26 -9.20
N LYS A 128 7.52 3.29 -8.46
CA LYS A 128 6.18 3.17 -9.02
C LYS A 128 5.86 4.25 -10.04
N LEU A 129 6.04 5.52 -9.68
CA LEU A 129 5.74 6.66 -10.54
C LEU A 129 6.63 6.68 -11.78
N ASN A 130 7.93 6.40 -11.65
CA ASN A 130 8.84 6.31 -12.79
C ASN A 130 8.44 5.17 -13.74
N ALA A 131 8.06 4.01 -13.21
CA ALA A 131 7.61 2.88 -14.02
C ALA A 131 6.31 3.21 -14.79
N GLU A 132 5.36 3.90 -14.16
CA GLU A 132 4.12 4.33 -14.84
C GLU A 132 4.39 5.43 -15.88
N ALA A 133 5.29 6.38 -15.60
CA ALA A 133 5.70 7.42 -16.55
C ALA A 133 6.40 6.83 -17.78
N ALA A 134 7.28 5.84 -17.56
CA ALA A 134 7.97 5.14 -18.66
C ALA A 134 7.01 4.47 -19.65
N LYS A 135 5.88 3.91 -19.18
CA LYS A 135 4.84 3.34 -20.04
C LYS A 135 4.21 4.38 -20.97
N LEU A 136 4.25 5.66 -20.60
CA LEU A 136 3.73 6.78 -21.38
C LEU A 136 4.84 7.52 -22.13
N ASN A 137 6.09 7.02 -22.13
CA ASN A 137 7.27 7.71 -22.68
C ASN A 137 7.47 9.11 -22.09
N LYS A 138 7.18 9.30 -20.80
CA LYS A 138 7.32 10.56 -20.07
C LYS A 138 8.51 10.54 -19.13
N THR A 139 9.14 11.73 -18.95
CA THR A 139 10.05 12.01 -17.85
C THR A 139 9.31 12.86 -16.82
N ILE A 140 9.39 12.50 -15.55
CA ILE A 140 8.71 13.21 -14.47
C ILE A 140 9.72 13.67 -13.40
N GLN A 141 9.39 14.77 -12.74
CA GLN A 141 10.06 15.24 -11.52
C GLN A 141 9.19 14.86 -10.32
N ILE A 142 9.81 14.21 -9.33
CA ILE A 142 9.10 13.78 -8.12
C ILE A 142 9.73 14.49 -6.93
N ASP A 143 8.92 15.31 -6.24
CA ASP A 143 9.23 15.85 -4.93
C ASP A 143 8.54 15.00 -3.88
N PHE A 144 9.25 14.65 -2.80
CA PHE A 144 8.72 13.80 -1.73
C PHE A 144 8.83 14.52 -0.39
N LYS A 145 7.73 14.51 0.37
CA LYS A 145 7.68 15.00 1.74
C LYS A 145 7.02 13.96 2.63
N ALA A 146 7.66 13.62 3.76
CA ALA A 146 7.11 12.75 4.77
C ALA A 146 7.08 13.44 6.13
N ASN A 147 6.05 13.13 6.93
CA ASN A 147 5.93 13.60 8.29
C ASN A 147 5.95 12.42 9.27
N ALA A 148 7.10 12.20 9.91
CA ALA A 148 7.30 11.06 10.82
C ALA A 148 6.42 11.17 12.10
N GLU A 149 6.11 12.38 12.57
CA GLU A 149 5.26 12.57 13.75
C GLU A 149 3.81 12.15 13.44
N ALA A 150 3.29 12.53 12.27
CA ALA A 150 1.99 12.07 11.80
C ALA A 150 1.95 10.54 11.68
N PHE A 151 3.04 9.91 11.21
CA PHE A 151 3.13 8.44 11.16
C PHE A 151 3.02 7.80 12.54
N GLN A 152 3.71 8.35 13.55
CA GLN A 152 3.61 7.83 14.91
C GLN A 152 2.20 8.02 15.50
N ALA A 153 1.57 9.15 15.26
CA ALA A 153 0.18 9.39 15.67
C ALA A 153 -0.78 8.38 15.04
N MET A 154 -0.63 8.09 13.75
CA MET A 154 -1.41 7.08 13.04
C MET A 154 -1.20 5.67 13.62
N LYS A 155 0.04 5.27 13.92
CA LYS A 155 0.36 3.98 14.56
C LYS A 155 -0.28 3.85 15.96
N ALA A 156 -0.33 4.95 16.70
CA ALA A 156 -0.96 5.03 18.01
C ALA A 156 -2.50 5.15 17.96
N VAL A 157 -3.11 5.12 16.77
CA VAL A 157 -4.57 5.28 16.56
C VAL A 157 -5.08 6.66 17.04
N GLN A 158 -4.22 7.68 16.99
CA GLN A 158 -4.53 9.07 17.36
C GLN A 158 -4.84 9.89 16.09
N MET A 159 -5.97 9.59 15.44
CA MET A 159 -6.26 10.16 14.11
C MET A 159 -6.47 11.67 14.15
N ASP A 160 -7.10 12.22 15.19
CA ASP A 160 -7.27 13.68 15.33
C ASP A 160 -5.92 14.41 15.39
N ARG A 161 -4.93 13.83 16.09
CA ARG A 161 -3.56 14.33 16.12
C ARG A 161 -2.86 14.19 14.79
N HIS A 162 -3.00 13.04 14.14
CA HIS A 162 -2.45 12.82 12.80
C HIS A 162 -2.94 13.88 11.81
N ASP A 163 -4.26 14.12 11.78
CA ASP A 163 -4.88 15.06 10.85
C ASP A 163 -4.46 16.50 11.16
N ALA A 164 -4.39 16.90 12.44
CA ALA A 164 -3.89 18.22 12.83
C ALA A 164 -2.46 18.48 12.35
N ILE A 165 -1.55 17.49 12.49
CA ILE A 165 -0.15 17.60 12.05
C ILE A 165 -0.02 17.74 10.53
N LEU A 166 -0.93 17.15 9.76
CA LEU A 166 -0.88 17.24 8.29
C LEU A 166 -1.52 18.50 7.72
N LEU A 167 -2.35 19.19 8.52
CA LEU A 167 -3.02 20.44 8.12
C LEU A 167 -2.20 21.69 8.44
N ASP A 168 -1.19 21.61 9.33
CA ASP A 168 -0.23 22.68 9.65
C ASP A 168 0.91 22.73 8.63
#